data_785096c276f6b57216522841fd934238
#
_entry.id   785096c276f6b57216522841fd934238
#
_cell.length_a   1.000
_cell.length_b   1.000
_cell.length_c   1.000
_cell.angle_alpha   90.00
_cell.angle_beta   90.00
_cell.angle_gamma   90.00
#
_symmetry.space_group_name_H-M   'P 1'
#
loop_
_entity.id
_entity.type
_entity.pdbx_description
1 polymer ?
#
loop_
_entity_poly.entity_id
_entity_poly.type
_entity_poly.pdbx_seq_one_letter_code
_entity_poly.pdbx_strand_id
1 'polypeptide(L)'
;MKNLKVIISGGGTGGHIFPAVAIANTIKKRVPNADILFVGANGRMEMEKVPQAGYKIKGLNIAGFQRGSIVKNIGLPLKMLSSILGAYNIVRGFKPDVAVGVGGYASGPLLRTASFIGVPTVIQEQNSFAGITNKLLARNASVICTAYDGMEKVFPKHKIVLTGNPIRSEIVNSTATRSEAMKYFGLDENKRTIIV
;
A
#
# COMPACT_ATOMS: atom_id res chain seq x y z
N MET A 1 14.98 21.88 -11.30
CA MET A 1 13.75 21.57 -10.50
C MET A 1 14.06 20.41 -9.58
N LYS A 2 13.62 20.46 -8.30
CA LYS A 2 13.79 19.34 -7.36
C LYS A 2 12.91 18.16 -7.81
N ASN A 3 13.48 16.96 -7.88
CA ASN A 3 12.70 15.75 -8.21
C ASN A 3 11.71 15.43 -7.09
N LEU A 4 10.46 15.10 -7.45
CA LEU A 4 9.47 14.63 -6.51
C LEU A 4 9.91 13.31 -5.87
N LYS A 5 9.96 13.26 -4.55
CA LYS A 5 10.31 12.05 -3.78
C LYS A 5 9.07 11.49 -3.08
N VAL A 6 8.69 10.28 -3.43
CA VAL A 6 7.53 9.61 -2.86
C VAL A 6 7.95 8.33 -2.15
N ILE A 7 7.55 8.18 -0.89
CA ILE A 7 7.72 6.93 -0.16
C ILE A 7 6.37 6.22 -0.07
N ILE A 8 6.32 4.93 -0.43
CA ILE A 8 5.07 4.17 -0.50
C ILE A 8 5.17 2.92 0.38
N SER A 9 4.15 2.66 1.18
CA SER A 9 4.04 1.42 1.95
C SER A 9 2.71 0.74 1.72
N GLY A 10 2.79 -0.52 1.36
CA GLY A 10 1.65 -1.42 1.21
C GLY A 10 2.16 -2.84 1.11
N GLY A 11 1.60 -3.76 1.89
CA GLY A 11 2.13 -5.11 1.91
C GLY A 11 1.31 -6.09 2.73
N GLY A 12 1.86 -7.28 2.89
CA GLY A 12 1.24 -8.42 3.56
C GLY A 12 0.35 -9.25 2.64
N THR A 13 -0.32 -8.64 1.69
CA THR A 13 -1.18 -9.33 0.70
C THR A 13 -1.15 -8.62 -0.65
N GLY A 14 -1.52 -9.32 -1.73
CA GLY A 14 -1.65 -8.73 -3.07
C GLY A 14 -2.62 -7.55 -3.11
N GLY A 15 -3.68 -7.57 -2.28
CA GLY A 15 -4.66 -6.48 -2.18
C GLY A 15 -4.08 -5.13 -1.76
N HIS A 16 -2.92 -5.11 -1.08
CA HIS A 16 -2.21 -3.88 -0.76
C HIS A 16 -1.04 -3.60 -1.71
N ILE A 17 -0.34 -4.66 -2.15
CA ILE A 17 0.86 -4.53 -2.99
C ILE A 17 0.50 -3.98 -4.37
N PHE A 18 -0.48 -4.57 -5.04
CA PHE A 18 -0.83 -4.18 -6.41
C PHE A 18 -1.41 -2.76 -6.53
N PRO A 19 -2.30 -2.31 -5.63
CA PRO A 19 -2.69 -0.90 -5.59
C PRO A 19 -1.52 0.05 -5.34
N ALA A 20 -0.58 -0.31 -4.46
CA ALA A 20 0.62 0.49 -4.21
C ALA A 20 1.49 0.63 -5.47
N VAL A 21 1.68 -0.47 -6.23
CA VAL A 21 2.40 -0.47 -7.51
C VAL A 21 1.64 0.34 -8.57
N ALA A 22 0.31 0.22 -8.65
CA ALA A 22 -0.51 0.99 -9.58
C ALA A 22 -0.40 2.50 -9.33
N ILE A 23 -0.39 2.92 -8.05
CA ILE A 23 -0.14 4.32 -7.66
C ILE A 23 1.26 4.75 -8.12
N ALA A 24 2.29 3.95 -7.85
CA ALA A 24 3.67 4.24 -8.24
C ALA A 24 3.81 4.40 -9.76
N ASN A 25 3.24 3.48 -10.54
CA ASN A 25 3.22 3.53 -12.00
C ASN A 25 2.55 4.81 -12.52
N THR A 26 1.41 5.18 -11.91
CA THR A 26 0.68 6.40 -12.28
C THR A 26 1.49 7.66 -11.97
N ILE A 27 2.17 7.70 -10.81
CA ILE A 27 3.08 8.80 -10.45
C ILE A 27 4.22 8.89 -11.46
N LYS A 28 4.86 7.77 -11.80
CA LYS A 28 5.93 7.73 -12.80
C LYS A 28 5.48 8.17 -14.19
N LYS A 29 4.27 7.80 -14.59
CA LYS A 29 3.68 8.23 -15.88
C LYS A 29 3.47 9.74 -15.93
N ARG A 30 3.04 10.36 -14.82
CA ARG A 30 2.78 11.80 -14.74
C ARG A 30 4.03 12.64 -14.42
N VAL A 31 4.94 12.08 -13.66
CA VAL A 31 6.19 12.71 -13.23
C VAL A 31 7.33 11.71 -13.45
N PRO A 32 7.87 11.61 -14.68
CA PRO A 32 8.87 10.59 -15.05
C PRO A 32 10.12 10.60 -14.16
N ASN A 33 10.53 11.77 -13.69
CA ASN A 33 11.71 11.95 -12.81
C ASN A 33 11.39 11.79 -11.31
N ALA A 34 10.17 11.35 -10.93
CA ALA A 34 9.85 11.09 -9.53
C ALA A 34 10.76 9.96 -8.98
N ASP A 35 11.32 10.17 -7.79
CA ASP A 35 12.07 9.13 -7.07
C ASP A 35 11.10 8.41 -6.12
N ILE A 36 10.91 7.11 -6.33
CA ILE A 36 9.95 6.31 -5.58
C ILE A 36 10.69 5.23 -4.79
N LEU A 37 10.45 5.22 -3.47
CA LEU A 37 10.96 4.19 -2.57
C LEU A 37 9.79 3.48 -1.89
N PHE A 38 9.78 2.15 -1.96
CA PHE A 38 8.84 1.35 -1.19
C PHE A 38 9.41 0.98 0.18
N VAL A 39 8.50 0.77 1.13
CA VAL A 39 8.82 0.21 2.45
C VAL A 39 7.82 -0.90 2.76
N GLY A 40 8.35 -2.08 3.05
CA GLY A 40 7.59 -3.29 3.35
C GLY A 40 8.05 -3.96 4.64
N ALA A 41 7.44 -5.09 4.99
CA ALA A 41 7.86 -5.93 6.10
C ALA A 41 8.82 -7.01 5.59
N ASN A 42 9.95 -7.19 6.27
CA ASN A 42 10.92 -8.23 5.93
C ASN A 42 10.27 -9.63 5.91
N GLY A 43 10.64 -10.45 4.91
CA GLY A 43 10.13 -11.80 4.74
C GLY A 43 8.68 -11.88 4.28
N ARG A 44 8.11 -10.78 3.75
CA ARG A 44 6.75 -10.73 3.20
C ARG A 44 6.78 -10.61 1.68
N MET A 45 5.63 -10.88 1.06
CA MET A 45 5.43 -10.93 -0.40
C MET A 45 5.88 -9.64 -1.09
N GLU A 46 5.72 -8.48 -0.47
CA GLU A 46 6.13 -7.19 -1.03
C GLU A 46 7.62 -7.09 -1.30
N MET A 47 8.46 -7.79 -0.51
CA MET A 47 9.92 -7.78 -0.70
C MET A 47 10.34 -8.45 -2.01
N GLU A 48 9.49 -9.28 -2.60
CA GLU A 48 9.68 -9.93 -3.90
C GLU A 48 8.92 -9.18 -5.01
N LYS A 49 7.63 -8.91 -4.79
CA LYS A 49 6.73 -8.37 -5.83
C LYS A 49 7.05 -6.92 -6.23
N VAL A 50 7.51 -6.10 -5.29
CA VAL A 50 7.85 -4.70 -5.58
C VAL A 50 9.11 -4.59 -6.46
N PRO A 51 10.22 -5.31 -6.20
CA PRO A 51 11.35 -5.37 -7.13
C PRO A 51 10.99 -5.93 -8.50
N GLN A 52 10.13 -6.95 -8.57
CA GLN A 52 9.63 -7.48 -9.85
C GLN A 52 8.87 -6.43 -10.67
N ALA A 53 8.23 -5.46 -9.99
CA ALA A 53 7.58 -4.31 -10.63
C ALA A 53 8.55 -3.15 -10.95
N GLY A 54 9.87 -3.32 -10.74
CA GLY A 54 10.89 -2.34 -11.09
C GLY A 54 11.15 -1.27 -10.03
N TYR A 55 10.67 -1.43 -8.79
CA TYR A 55 10.85 -0.45 -7.73
C TYR A 55 11.82 -0.91 -6.64
N LYS A 56 12.55 0.05 -6.07
CA LYS A 56 13.39 -0.17 -4.88
C LYS A 56 12.50 -0.32 -3.65
N ILE A 57 12.84 -1.26 -2.77
CA ILE A 57 12.15 -1.47 -1.50
C ILE A 57 13.14 -1.58 -0.34
N LYS A 58 12.76 -1.06 0.82
CA LYS A 58 13.43 -1.30 2.10
C LYS A 58 12.51 -2.05 3.04
N GLY A 59 13.06 -3.04 3.75
CA GLY A 59 12.29 -3.85 4.69
C GLY A 59 12.39 -3.31 6.12
N LEU A 60 11.28 -3.38 6.85
CA LEU A 60 11.21 -3.15 8.28
C LEU A 60 11.01 -4.48 9.02
N ASN A 61 11.63 -4.62 10.18
CA ASN A 61 11.41 -5.76 11.08
C ASN A 61 10.10 -5.58 11.83
N ILE A 62 9.00 -6.01 11.22
CA ILE A 62 7.65 -5.87 11.78
C ILE A 62 7.06 -7.25 12.03
N ALA A 63 6.47 -7.42 13.20
CA ALA A 63 5.60 -8.56 13.48
C ALA A 63 4.16 -8.08 13.62
N GLY A 64 3.25 -8.75 12.93
CA GLY A 64 1.82 -8.54 13.16
C GLY A 64 1.41 -9.11 14.52
N PHE A 65 0.40 -8.49 15.13
CA PHE A 65 -0.23 -9.01 16.34
C PHE A 65 -0.84 -10.40 16.06
N GLN A 66 -0.39 -11.42 16.79
CA GLN A 66 -0.94 -12.77 16.68
C GLN A 66 -2.13 -12.92 17.63
N ARG A 67 -3.33 -12.96 17.05
CA ARG A 67 -4.56 -13.19 17.82
C ARG A 67 -4.49 -14.56 18.50
N GLY A 68 -4.82 -14.61 19.80
CA GLY A 68 -4.91 -15.87 20.55
C GLY A 68 -3.64 -16.33 21.27
N SER A 69 -2.53 -15.60 21.24
CA SER A 69 -1.33 -15.97 21.98
C SER A 69 -0.65 -14.76 22.63
N ILE A 70 -0.75 -14.68 23.97
CA ILE A 70 -0.07 -13.62 24.74
C ILE A 70 1.45 -13.80 24.70
N VAL A 71 1.92 -15.05 24.82
CA VAL A 71 3.36 -15.38 24.86
C VAL A 71 4.07 -14.96 23.56
N LYS A 72 3.45 -15.14 22.41
CA LYS A 72 4.02 -14.76 21.09
C LYS A 72 4.04 -13.23 20.88
N ASN A 73 3.32 -12.49 21.70
CA ASN A 73 3.25 -11.03 21.64
C ASN A 73 4.15 -10.32 22.66
N ILE A 74 4.83 -11.02 23.57
CA ILE A 74 5.71 -10.42 24.60
C ILE A 74 6.81 -9.54 23.97
N GLY A 75 7.39 -9.95 22.84
CA GLY A 75 8.41 -9.17 22.10
C GLY A 75 7.84 -8.07 21.18
N LEU A 76 6.52 -7.91 21.10
CA LEU A 76 5.88 -6.98 20.19
C LEU A 76 6.26 -5.51 20.43
N PRO A 77 6.32 -5.01 21.69
CA PRO A 77 6.72 -3.62 21.95
C PRO A 77 8.13 -3.29 21.44
N LEU A 78 9.09 -4.20 21.65
CA LEU A 78 10.47 -4.03 21.15
C LEU A 78 10.51 -4.04 19.61
N LYS A 79 9.76 -4.92 18.98
CA LYS A 79 9.64 -4.96 17.51
C LYS A 79 8.94 -3.71 16.96
N MET A 80 7.94 -3.19 17.65
CA MET A 80 7.32 -1.91 17.28
C MET A 80 8.30 -0.75 17.39
N LEU A 81 9.06 -0.66 18.48
CA LEU A 81 10.08 0.37 18.64
C LEU A 81 11.15 0.26 17.54
N SER A 82 11.67 -0.93 17.30
CA SER A 82 12.63 -1.19 16.21
C SER A 82 12.06 -0.80 14.84
N SER A 83 10.79 -1.09 14.56
CA SER A 83 10.16 -0.71 13.29
C SER A 83 9.98 0.80 13.14
N ILE A 84 9.67 1.51 14.24
CA ILE A 84 9.57 2.98 14.24
C ILE A 84 10.94 3.62 14.01
N LEU A 85 11.98 3.14 14.70
CA LEU A 85 13.36 3.62 14.51
C LEU A 85 13.86 3.34 13.08
N GLY A 86 13.57 2.14 12.55
CA GLY A 86 13.87 1.80 11.17
C GLY A 86 13.15 2.71 10.17
N ALA A 87 11.85 2.96 10.39
CA ALA A 87 11.07 3.88 9.58
C ALA A 87 11.63 5.31 9.65
N TYR A 88 12.01 5.78 10.84
CA TYR A 88 12.63 7.09 11.04
C TYR A 88 13.93 7.23 10.22
N ASN A 89 14.83 6.26 10.30
CA ASN A 89 16.07 6.27 9.54
C ASN A 89 15.83 6.27 8.02
N ILE A 90 14.86 5.49 7.56
CA ILE A 90 14.48 5.44 6.14
C ILE A 90 13.93 6.78 5.67
N VAL A 91 12.96 7.36 6.41
CA VAL A 91 12.33 8.63 6.03
C VAL A 91 13.34 9.78 6.08
N ARG A 92 14.17 9.86 7.13
CA ARG A 92 15.24 10.87 7.26
C ARG A 92 16.28 10.75 6.15
N GLY A 93 16.66 9.54 5.79
CA GLY A 93 17.66 9.28 4.74
C GLY A 93 17.12 9.55 3.33
N PHE A 94 15.88 9.17 3.05
CA PHE A 94 15.26 9.37 1.74
C PHE A 94 14.73 10.80 1.55
N LYS A 95 14.26 11.46 2.62
CA LYS A 95 13.69 12.82 2.63
C LYS A 95 12.53 12.95 1.63
N PRO A 96 11.44 12.15 1.79
CA PRO A 96 10.30 12.21 0.89
C PRO A 96 9.54 13.52 1.00
N ASP A 97 8.95 13.97 -0.11
CA ASP A 97 8.02 15.09 -0.16
C ASP A 97 6.59 14.65 0.27
N VAL A 98 6.28 13.34 0.12
CA VAL A 98 5.01 12.74 0.53
C VAL A 98 5.19 11.25 0.87
N ALA A 99 4.42 10.76 1.84
CA ALA A 99 4.34 9.35 2.20
C ALA A 99 2.94 8.79 1.92
N VAL A 100 2.86 7.67 1.19
CA VAL A 100 1.61 7.01 0.82
C VAL A 100 1.50 5.67 1.51
N GLY A 101 0.39 5.42 2.20
CA GLY A 101 0.07 4.15 2.83
C GLY A 101 -1.13 3.50 2.19
N VAL A 102 -0.95 2.26 1.75
CA VAL A 102 -2.00 1.48 1.07
C VAL A 102 -2.54 0.36 1.97
N GLY A 103 -2.12 0.36 3.23
CA GLY A 103 -2.46 -0.69 4.21
C GLY A 103 -1.34 -1.71 4.41
N GLY A 104 -1.61 -2.67 5.31
CA GLY A 104 -0.62 -3.64 5.75
C GLY A 104 0.20 -3.17 6.95
N TYR A 105 1.01 -4.07 7.49
CA TYR A 105 1.73 -3.83 8.74
C TYR A 105 2.81 -2.74 8.65
N ALA A 106 3.48 -2.61 7.49
CA ALA A 106 4.57 -1.65 7.30
C ALA A 106 4.07 -0.20 7.18
N SER A 107 2.83 0.01 6.73
CA SER A 107 2.23 1.34 6.60
C SER A 107 2.10 2.05 7.95
N GLY A 108 1.80 1.32 9.03
CA GLY A 108 1.66 1.87 10.37
C GLY A 108 2.89 2.66 10.84
N PRO A 109 4.02 2.00 11.07
CA PRO A 109 5.27 2.65 11.49
C PRO A 109 5.75 3.71 10.51
N LEU A 110 5.66 3.45 9.18
CA LEU A 110 6.13 4.39 8.19
C LEU A 110 5.35 5.71 8.21
N LEU A 111 4.02 5.65 8.05
CA LEU A 111 3.19 6.86 7.99
C LEU A 111 3.14 7.59 9.32
N ARG A 112 3.14 6.85 10.44
CA ARG A 112 3.21 7.46 11.78
C ARG A 112 4.48 8.29 11.93
N THR A 113 5.62 7.73 11.53
CA THR A 113 6.91 8.41 11.57
C THR A 113 6.96 9.59 10.60
N ALA A 114 6.52 9.40 9.36
CA ALA A 114 6.48 10.45 8.34
C ALA A 114 5.64 11.65 8.83
N SER A 115 4.44 11.41 9.33
CA SER A 115 3.58 12.44 9.91
C SER A 115 4.21 13.15 11.11
N PHE A 116 4.88 12.40 12.01
CA PHE A 116 5.53 12.97 13.19
C PHE A 116 6.65 13.96 12.84
N ILE A 117 7.38 13.71 11.74
CA ILE A 117 8.46 14.61 11.30
C ILE A 117 8.01 15.62 10.22
N GLY A 118 6.69 15.79 10.06
CA GLY A 118 6.12 16.84 9.22
C GLY A 118 6.01 16.49 7.73
N VAL A 119 6.23 15.23 7.32
CA VAL A 119 5.99 14.79 5.95
C VAL A 119 4.49 14.56 5.73
N PRO A 120 3.86 15.20 4.72
CA PRO A 120 2.47 14.95 4.37
C PRO A 120 2.22 13.48 4.08
N THR A 121 1.09 12.95 4.61
CA THR A 121 0.74 11.54 4.43
C THR A 121 -0.59 11.39 3.71
N VAL A 122 -0.64 10.42 2.78
CA VAL A 122 -1.83 10.01 2.05
C VAL A 122 -2.14 8.57 2.39
N ILE A 123 -3.39 8.28 2.73
CA ILE A 123 -3.89 6.92 2.92
C ILE A 123 -4.76 6.56 1.73
N GLN A 124 -4.62 5.34 1.22
CA GLN A 124 -5.54 4.75 0.27
C GLN A 124 -6.20 3.52 0.92
N GLU A 125 -7.54 3.50 0.95
CA GLU A 125 -8.34 2.38 1.48
C GLU A 125 -9.12 1.73 0.35
N GLN A 126 -8.87 0.43 0.13
CA GLN A 126 -9.43 -0.36 -0.96
C GLN A 126 -10.79 -0.97 -0.64
N ASN A 127 -11.13 -1.07 0.63
CA ASN A 127 -12.28 -1.83 1.10
C ASN A 127 -13.36 -0.90 1.67
N SER A 128 -14.60 -1.36 1.64
CA SER A 128 -15.71 -0.71 2.37
C SER A 128 -15.56 -0.83 3.89
N PHE A 129 -14.71 -1.75 4.34
CA PHE A 129 -14.31 -1.92 5.74
C PHE A 129 -12.85 -1.51 5.91
N ALA A 130 -12.63 -0.38 6.56
CA ALA A 130 -11.28 0.15 6.76
C ALA A 130 -10.44 -0.76 7.67
N GLY A 131 -9.21 -1.01 7.23
CA GLY A 131 -8.22 -1.71 8.02
C GLY A 131 -7.84 -0.95 9.29
N ILE A 132 -7.49 -1.69 10.36
CA ILE A 132 -7.13 -1.10 11.66
C ILE A 132 -5.98 -0.09 11.51
N THR A 133 -4.98 -0.39 10.72
CA THR A 133 -3.85 0.50 10.45
C THR A 133 -4.31 1.84 9.88
N ASN A 134 -5.17 1.81 8.85
CA ASN A 134 -5.68 3.03 8.22
C ASN A 134 -6.55 3.84 9.18
N LYS A 135 -7.37 3.18 10.03
CA LYS A 135 -8.14 3.85 11.09
C LYS A 135 -7.24 4.61 12.08
N LEU A 136 -6.16 3.99 12.53
CA LEU A 136 -5.21 4.62 13.48
C LEU A 136 -4.44 5.80 12.85
N LEU A 137 -4.15 5.73 11.56
CA LEU A 137 -3.41 6.76 10.84
C LEU A 137 -4.28 7.92 10.36
N ALA A 138 -5.59 7.72 10.20
CA ALA A 138 -6.53 8.65 9.59
C ALA A 138 -6.51 10.05 10.22
N ARG A 139 -6.40 10.12 11.55
CA ARG A 139 -6.39 11.41 12.27
C ARG A 139 -5.25 12.32 11.83
N ASN A 140 -4.09 11.74 11.54
CA ASN A 140 -2.87 12.49 11.20
C ASN A 140 -2.62 12.55 9.68
N ALA A 141 -3.40 11.81 8.88
CA ALA A 141 -3.27 11.86 7.42
C ALA A 141 -3.67 13.24 6.87
N SER A 142 -2.99 13.67 5.81
CA SER A 142 -3.36 14.88 5.07
C SER A 142 -4.57 14.62 4.18
N VAL A 143 -4.61 13.45 3.51
CA VAL A 143 -5.67 13.03 2.59
C VAL A 143 -5.94 11.54 2.76
N ILE A 144 -7.19 11.14 2.63
CA ILE A 144 -7.64 9.74 2.66
C ILE A 144 -8.42 9.46 1.38
N CYS A 145 -7.79 8.73 0.48
CA CYS A 145 -8.39 8.25 -0.75
C CYS A 145 -9.18 6.97 -0.46
N THR A 146 -10.46 6.94 -0.78
CA THR A 146 -11.33 5.79 -0.55
C THR A 146 -11.85 5.20 -1.85
N ALA A 147 -12.02 3.87 -1.87
CA ALA A 147 -12.61 3.17 -3.01
C ALA A 147 -14.13 3.23 -3.01
N TYR A 148 -14.74 3.40 -1.86
CA TYR A 148 -16.19 3.34 -1.65
C TYR A 148 -16.70 4.56 -0.90
N ASP A 149 -17.96 4.88 -1.13
CA ASP A 149 -18.70 5.87 -0.36
C ASP A 149 -19.01 5.40 1.07
N GLY A 150 -19.50 6.30 1.92
CA GLY A 150 -19.94 5.97 3.27
C GLY A 150 -18.80 5.81 4.28
N MET A 151 -17.57 6.18 3.89
CA MET A 151 -16.38 6.03 4.75
C MET A 151 -16.26 7.14 5.80
N GLU A 152 -17.12 8.16 5.77
CA GLU A 152 -17.19 9.22 6.77
C GLU A 152 -17.62 8.73 8.17
N LYS A 153 -18.18 7.51 8.25
CA LYS A 153 -18.46 6.80 9.52
C LYS A 153 -17.19 6.36 10.25
N VAL A 154 -16.07 6.31 9.51
CA VAL A 154 -14.81 5.75 10.01
C VAL A 154 -13.67 6.76 9.94
N PHE A 155 -13.68 7.62 8.92
CA PHE A 155 -12.65 8.61 8.65
C PHE A 155 -13.17 10.04 8.77
N PRO A 156 -12.29 11.02 9.08
CA PRO A 156 -12.68 12.43 9.09
C PRO A 156 -13.17 12.87 7.70
N LYS A 157 -14.43 13.27 7.58
CA LYS A 157 -15.10 13.62 6.31
C LYS A 157 -14.31 14.61 5.46
N HIS A 158 -13.75 15.66 6.09
CA HIS A 158 -12.99 16.70 5.39
C HIS A 158 -11.66 16.25 4.76
N LYS A 159 -11.21 15.01 5.05
CA LYS A 159 -9.98 14.42 4.49
C LYS A 159 -10.27 13.38 3.41
N ILE A 160 -11.52 12.99 3.25
CA ILE A 160 -11.90 11.91 2.32
C ILE A 160 -11.97 12.47 0.90
N VAL A 161 -11.38 11.70 -0.02
CA VAL A 161 -11.53 11.86 -1.46
C VAL A 161 -11.92 10.51 -2.03
N LEU A 162 -13.08 10.41 -2.66
CA LEU A 162 -13.51 9.20 -3.36
C LEU A 162 -12.73 9.08 -4.67
N THR A 163 -11.84 8.10 -4.76
CA THR A 163 -10.96 7.90 -5.91
C THR A 163 -11.18 6.56 -6.64
N GLY A 164 -11.96 5.67 -6.05
CA GLY A 164 -11.98 4.28 -6.49
C GLY A 164 -10.70 3.52 -6.10
N ASN A 165 -10.61 2.27 -6.55
CA ASN A 165 -9.42 1.44 -6.37
C ASN A 165 -8.39 1.70 -7.47
N PRO A 166 -7.10 1.83 -7.10
CA PRO A 166 -6.02 1.81 -8.08
C PRO A 166 -5.93 0.43 -8.76
N ILE A 167 -6.12 0.41 -10.08
CA ILE A 167 -6.11 -0.80 -10.88
C ILE A 167 -4.82 -0.82 -11.72
N ARG A 168 -4.24 -2.01 -11.88
CA ARG A 168 -3.08 -2.21 -12.75
C ARG A 168 -3.42 -1.89 -14.20
N SER A 169 -2.57 -1.15 -14.87
CA SER A 169 -2.76 -0.75 -16.27
C SER A 169 -2.90 -1.94 -17.22
N GLU A 170 -2.23 -3.05 -16.93
CA GLU A 170 -2.29 -4.27 -17.73
C GLU A 170 -3.70 -4.88 -17.76
N ILE A 171 -4.46 -4.73 -16.66
CA ILE A 171 -5.85 -5.20 -16.59
C ILE A 171 -6.77 -4.27 -17.37
N VAL A 172 -6.59 -2.96 -17.21
CA VAL A 172 -7.44 -1.94 -17.86
C VAL A 172 -7.22 -1.91 -19.37
N ASN A 173 -5.96 -2.09 -19.80
CA ASN A 173 -5.57 -2.02 -21.21
C ASN A 173 -5.51 -3.40 -21.87
N SER A 174 -6.02 -4.45 -21.23
CA SER A 174 -6.04 -5.79 -21.82
C SER A 174 -6.92 -5.78 -23.08
N THR A 175 -6.34 -6.20 -24.20
CA THR A 175 -7.02 -6.39 -25.49
C THR A 175 -7.43 -7.85 -25.71
N ALA A 176 -7.15 -8.74 -24.74
CA ALA A 176 -7.48 -10.15 -24.84
C ALA A 176 -8.98 -10.36 -25.01
N THR A 177 -9.35 -11.05 -26.07
CA THR A 177 -10.74 -11.42 -26.35
C THR A 177 -11.18 -12.59 -25.46
N ARG A 178 -12.49 -12.76 -25.33
CA ARG A 178 -13.05 -13.92 -24.61
C ARG A 178 -12.54 -15.24 -25.21
N SER A 179 -12.53 -15.37 -26.53
CA SER A 179 -12.09 -16.58 -27.23
C SER A 179 -10.63 -16.91 -26.94
N GLU A 180 -9.74 -15.92 -27.03
CA GLU A 180 -8.31 -16.09 -26.69
C GLU A 180 -8.12 -16.53 -25.22
N ALA A 181 -8.85 -15.91 -24.29
CA ALA A 181 -8.80 -16.28 -22.89
C ALA A 181 -9.31 -17.71 -22.64
N MET A 182 -10.45 -18.07 -23.23
CA MET A 182 -11.02 -19.42 -23.13
C MET A 182 -10.04 -20.47 -23.64
N LYS A 183 -9.41 -20.22 -24.82
CA LYS A 183 -8.39 -21.09 -25.39
C LYS A 183 -7.15 -21.21 -24.49
N TYR A 184 -6.67 -20.09 -23.96
CA TYR A 184 -5.51 -20.07 -23.07
C TYR A 184 -5.71 -20.88 -21.79
N PHE A 185 -6.90 -20.82 -21.20
CA PHE A 185 -7.25 -21.58 -20.01
C PHE A 185 -7.82 -22.98 -20.28
N GLY A 186 -7.92 -23.41 -21.54
CA GLY A 186 -8.49 -24.72 -21.92
C GLY A 186 -9.98 -24.86 -21.57
N LEU A 187 -10.72 -23.76 -21.64
CA LEU A 187 -12.14 -23.72 -21.29
C LEU A 187 -13.02 -23.86 -22.54
N ASP A 188 -14.23 -24.45 -22.35
CA ASP A 188 -15.23 -24.62 -23.41
C ASP A 188 -16.01 -23.31 -23.63
N GLU A 189 -15.92 -22.74 -24.83
CA GLU A 189 -16.58 -21.48 -25.20
C GLU A 189 -18.09 -21.51 -25.09
N ASN A 190 -18.69 -22.70 -25.20
CA ASN A 190 -20.15 -22.92 -25.13
C ASN A 190 -20.66 -23.06 -23.71
N LYS A 191 -19.77 -23.11 -22.70
CA LYS A 191 -20.15 -23.21 -21.28
C LYS A 191 -20.05 -21.87 -20.56
N ARG A 192 -20.90 -21.71 -19.56
CA ARG A 192 -20.76 -20.59 -18.60
C ARG A 192 -19.55 -20.86 -17.71
N THR A 193 -18.64 -19.89 -17.62
CA THR A 193 -17.47 -19.99 -16.76
C THR A 193 -17.65 -19.10 -15.54
N ILE A 194 -17.42 -19.65 -14.36
CA ILE A 194 -17.35 -18.92 -13.09
C ILE A 194 -15.90 -19.02 -12.61
N ILE A 195 -15.31 -17.88 -12.31
CA ILE A 195 -13.95 -17.80 -11.74
C ILE A 195 -14.11 -17.42 -10.27
N VAL A 196 -13.52 -18.23 -9.39
CA VAL A 196 -13.53 -18.02 -7.93
C VAL A 196 -12.11 -17.80 -7.43
#